data_7bebde6775301b823e99b85be126cfcb
#
_entry.id   7bebde6775301b823e99b85be126cfcb
#
_cell.length_a   1.000
_cell.length_b   1.000
_cell.length_c   1.000
_cell.angle_alpha   90.00
_cell.angle_beta   90.00
_cell.angle_gamma   90.00
#
_symmetry.space_group_name_H-M   'P 1'
#
loop_
_entity.id
_entity.type
_entity.pdbx_description
1 polymer ?
#
loop_
_entity_poly.entity_id
_entity_poly.type
_entity_poly.pdbx_seq_one_letter_code
_entity_poly.pdbx_strand_id
1 'polypeptide(L)'
;TLGFAGAQLSSASKGETVEDTVRVVSNYADIIAMRHPKEGAPLRASMYARVPVINAGDGGHAHPSQTMIDLMTIRQRKGRLDHLTIGFCGDLKFGRTVHSLTAALSQFEGNRFVFISPEDLRLPRYVKTESLEPTHQVYKETDDLETELPGLDVLYMTRIQQERFFSEEEYLRLK
;
A
#
# COMPACT_ATOMS: atom_id res chain seq x y z
N THR A 1 -9.93 21.07 13.20
CA THR A 1 -10.01 19.77 12.48
C THR A 1 -11.43 19.23 12.63
N LEU A 2 -12.07 18.93 11.50
CA LEU A 2 -13.37 18.26 11.46
C LEU A 2 -13.12 16.78 11.09
N GLY A 3 -13.64 15.86 11.90
CA GLY A 3 -13.57 14.43 11.63
C GLY A 3 -14.92 13.86 11.25
N PHE A 4 -14.97 13.12 10.13
CA PHE A 4 -16.15 12.37 9.72
C PHE A 4 -15.83 10.88 9.79
N ALA A 5 -16.52 10.15 10.63
CA ALA A 5 -16.43 8.69 10.69
C ALA A 5 -17.68 8.08 10.04
N GLY A 6 -17.48 7.01 9.27
CA GLY A 6 -18.58 6.24 8.68
C GLY A 6 -19.35 5.50 9.80
N ALA A 7 -20.25 6.21 10.46
CA ALA A 7 -21.20 5.58 11.38
C ALA A 7 -22.40 5.04 10.60
N GLN A 8 -23.08 4.03 11.13
CA GLN A 8 -24.28 3.43 10.51
C GLN A 8 -25.41 4.41 10.22
N LEU A 9 -25.37 5.61 10.81
CA LEU A 9 -26.34 6.69 10.64
C LEU A 9 -25.81 7.88 9.83
N SER A 10 -24.64 7.75 9.19
CA SER A 10 -24.09 8.82 8.35
C SER A 10 -24.86 8.97 7.02
N SER A 11 -24.75 10.14 6.39
CA SER A 11 -25.34 10.38 5.06
C SER A 11 -24.82 9.38 4.02
N ALA A 12 -23.57 8.98 4.12
CA ALA A 12 -22.98 7.95 3.26
C ALA A 12 -23.70 6.59 3.36
N SER A 13 -24.15 6.19 4.55
CA SER A 13 -24.96 4.96 4.73
C SER A 13 -26.39 5.08 4.20
N LYS A 14 -26.86 6.32 3.95
CA LYS A 14 -28.16 6.62 3.37
C LYS A 14 -28.12 6.81 1.85
N GLY A 15 -26.98 6.55 1.21
CA GLY A 15 -26.84 6.59 -0.23
C GLY A 15 -26.22 7.88 -0.78
N GLU A 16 -25.72 8.78 0.08
CA GLU A 16 -24.93 9.93 -0.39
C GLU A 16 -23.66 9.46 -1.09
N THR A 17 -23.37 10.05 -2.23
CA THR A 17 -22.18 9.68 -3.02
C THR A 17 -20.92 10.34 -2.46
N VAL A 18 -19.74 9.77 -2.81
CA VAL A 18 -18.44 10.37 -2.47
C VAL A 18 -18.35 11.77 -3.06
N GLU A 19 -18.86 11.97 -4.27
CA GLU A 19 -18.86 13.24 -5.00
C GLU A 19 -19.65 14.32 -4.28
N ASP A 20 -20.83 13.98 -3.77
CA ASP A 20 -21.68 14.94 -3.05
C ASP A 20 -21.07 15.26 -1.69
N THR A 21 -20.59 14.23 -0.96
CA THR A 21 -19.91 14.42 0.32
C THR A 21 -18.73 15.37 0.20
N VAL A 22 -17.83 15.17 -0.79
CA VAL A 22 -16.63 16.02 -0.90
C VAL A 22 -16.94 17.43 -1.39
N ARG A 23 -17.99 17.64 -2.21
CA ARG A 23 -18.45 18.97 -2.58
C ARG A 23 -18.91 19.77 -1.34
N VAL A 24 -19.66 19.12 -0.45
CA VAL A 24 -20.12 19.75 0.78
C VAL A 24 -18.95 20.04 1.72
N VAL A 25 -18.09 19.02 1.99
CA VAL A 25 -16.95 19.14 2.90
C VAL A 25 -15.94 20.19 2.43
N SER A 26 -15.77 20.35 1.11
CA SER A 26 -14.89 21.37 0.53
C SER A 26 -15.26 22.83 0.90
N ASN A 27 -16.48 23.06 1.39
CA ASN A 27 -16.87 24.40 1.85
C ASN A 27 -16.45 24.69 3.30
N TYR A 28 -15.97 23.66 4.02
CA TYR A 28 -15.64 23.73 5.45
C TYR A 28 -14.20 23.38 5.76
N ALA A 29 -13.39 23.05 4.74
CA ALA A 29 -12.02 22.59 4.91
C ALA A 29 -11.09 23.14 3.82
N ASP A 30 -9.83 23.37 4.14
CA ASP A 30 -8.78 23.79 3.19
C ASP A 30 -8.09 22.57 2.55
N ILE A 31 -8.20 21.39 3.18
CA ILE A 31 -7.65 20.13 2.73
C ILE A 31 -8.47 18.97 3.29
N ILE A 32 -8.64 17.91 2.51
CA ILE A 32 -9.38 16.72 2.90
C ILE A 32 -8.43 15.52 2.93
N ALA A 33 -8.25 14.88 4.10
CA ALA A 33 -7.62 13.56 4.20
C ALA A 33 -8.70 12.48 4.22
N MET A 34 -8.68 11.59 3.24
CA MET A 34 -9.74 10.60 3.04
C MET A 34 -9.20 9.18 3.08
N ARG A 35 -9.82 8.33 3.93
CA ARG A 35 -9.68 6.88 3.88
C ARG A 35 -11.01 6.26 3.48
N HIS A 36 -11.00 5.36 2.50
CA HIS A 36 -12.23 4.77 1.96
C HIS A 36 -12.06 3.27 1.65
N PRO A 37 -13.08 2.42 1.87
CA PRO A 37 -12.99 1.00 1.57
C PRO A 37 -13.00 0.67 0.07
N LYS A 38 -13.53 1.56 -0.78
CA LYS A 38 -13.54 1.37 -2.24
C LYS A 38 -12.27 1.92 -2.86
N GLU A 39 -11.64 1.12 -3.71
CA GLU A 39 -10.50 1.51 -4.52
C GLU A 39 -10.84 2.67 -5.46
N GLY A 40 -9.90 3.61 -5.62
CA GLY A 40 -10.07 4.80 -6.44
C GLY A 40 -10.99 5.89 -5.86
N ALA A 41 -11.65 5.67 -4.71
CA ALA A 41 -12.55 6.66 -4.13
C ALA A 41 -11.87 8.00 -3.82
N PRO A 42 -10.64 8.07 -3.26
CA PRO A 42 -9.95 9.35 -3.08
C PRO A 42 -9.59 10.05 -4.39
N LEU A 43 -9.23 9.32 -5.44
CA LEU A 43 -9.00 9.88 -6.77
C LEU A 43 -10.31 10.47 -7.32
N ARG A 44 -11.41 9.72 -7.23
CA ARG A 44 -12.72 10.23 -7.63
C ARG A 44 -13.12 11.45 -6.81
N ALA A 45 -12.89 11.44 -5.51
CA ALA A 45 -13.14 12.59 -4.64
C ALA A 45 -12.37 13.82 -5.10
N SER A 46 -11.10 13.69 -5.50
CA SER A 46 -10.28 14.83 -5.95
C SER A 46 -10.78 15.50 -7.22
N MET A 47 -11.53 14.78 -8.06
CA MET A 47 -12.14 15.34 -9.28
C MET A 47 -13.34 16.27 -8.98
N TYR A 48 -13.96 16.14 -7.81
CA TYR A 48 -15.15 16.88 -7.41
C TYR A 48 -14.94 17.82 -6.23
N ALA A 49 -13.85 17.63 -5.48
CA ALA A 49 -13.45 18.51 -4.39
C ALA A 49 -12.92 19.85 -4.93
N ARG A 50 -13.16 20.93 -4.17
CA ARG A 50 -12.61 22.27 -4.45
C ARG A 50 -11.26 22.51 -3.76
N VAL A 51 -10.85 21.57 -2.92
CA VAL A 51 -9.63 21.61 -2.12
C VAL A 51 -8.81 20.34 -2.34
N PRO A 52 -7.50 20.32 -2.04
CA PRO A 52 -6.68 19.13 -2.18
C PRO A 52 -7.22 17.95 -1.38
N VAL A 53 -7.16 16.75 -1.98
CA VAL A 53 -7.52 15.48 -1.32
C VAL A 53 -6.29 14.61 -1.13
N ILE A 54 -6.02 14.23 0.11
CA ILE A 54 -4.96 13.28 0.48
C ILE A 54 -5.59 11.88 0.58
N ASN A 55 -5.05 10.94 -0.19
CA ASN A 55 -5.39 9.53 -0.05
C ASN A 55 -4.70 8.95 1.20
N ALA A 56 -5.48 8.66 2.24
CA ALA A 56 -5.02 8.00 3.47
C ALA A 56 -5.28 6.49 3.47
N GLY A 57 -5.53 5.91 2.29
CA GLY A 57 -5.77 4.49 2.05
C GLY A 57 -7.11 4.23 1.38
N ASP A 58 -7.10 3.50 0.26
CA ASP A 58 -8.29 3.16 -0.54
C ASP A 58 -8.38 1.64 -0.78
N GLY A 59 -9.21 1.00 -0.02
CA GLY A 59 -9.47 -0.44 -0.16
C GLY A 59 -8.20 -1.29 -0.07
N GLY A 60 -8.03 -2.17 -1.05
CA GLY A 60 -6.83 -3.00 -1.23
C GLY A 60 -5.76 -2.38 -2.14
N HIS A 61 -6.04 -1.23 -2.76
CA HIS A 61 -5.23 -0.66 -3.83
C HIS A 61 -3.98 0.06 -3.32
N ALA A 62 -4.09 1.15 -2.56
CA ALA A 62 -2.95 1.97 -2.18
C ALA A 62 -3.00 2.49 -0.74
N HIS A 63 -1.83 2.77 -0.17
CA HIS A 63 -1.69 3.44 1.12
C HIS A 63 -0.55 4.47 1.08
N PRO A 64 -0.70 5.58 0.33
CA PRO A 64 0.39 6.51 0.07
C PRO A 64 0.98 7.13 1.35
N SER A 65 0.15 7.43 2.35
CA SER A 65 0.64 7.98 3.63
C SER A 65 1.54 6.98 4.39
N GLN A 66 1.25 5.67 4.35
CA GLN A 66 2.14 4.65 4.90
C GLN A 66 3.44 4.58 4.12
N THR A 67 3.37 4.61 2.80
CA THR A 67 4.55 4.62 1.93
C THR A 67 5.51 5.77 2.28
N MET A 68 4.98 6.98 2.53
CA MET A 68 5.81 8.13 2.93
C MET A 68 6.50 7.92 4.28
N ILE A 69 5.81 7.29 5.25
CA ILE A 69 6.38 6.93 6.56
C ILE A 69 7.50 5.90 6.39
N ASP A 70 7.28 4.88 5.55
CA ASP A 70 8.26 3.83 5.29
C ASP A 70 9.51 4.40 4.59
N LEU A 71 9.34 5.23 3.55
CA LEU A 71 10.45 5.92 2.88
C LEU A 71 11.24 6.80 3.84
N MET A 72 10.54 7.57 4.69
CA MET A 72 11.19 8.41 5.70
C MET A 72 12.00 7.56 6.69
N THR A 73 11.45 6.43 7.14
CA THR A 73 12.12 5.51 8.07
C THR A 73 13.36 4.91 7.43
N ILE A 74 13.27 4.42 6.19
CA ILE A 74 14.41 3.87 5.44
C ILE A 74 15.49 4.95 5.29
N ARG A 75 15.12 6.15 4.84
CA ARG A 75 16.07 7.25 4.68
C ARG A 75 16.75 7.63 5.99
N GLN A 76 16.02 7.69 7.10
CA GLN A 76 16.59 8.00 8.42
C GLN A 76 17.56 6.93 8.91
N ARG A 77 17.28 5.65 8.63
CA ARG A 77 18.10 4.52 9.10
C ARG A 77 19.28 4.21 8.19
N LYS A 78 19.10 4.35 6.88
CA LYS A 78 20.11 4.00 5.85
C LYS A 78 20.82 5.20 5.25
N GLY A 79 20.32 6.43 5.48
CA GLY A 79 20.87 7.66 4.90
C GLY A 79 20.53 7.88 3.42
N ARG A 80 19.93 6.87 2.76
CA ARG A 80 19.63 6.87 1.33
C ARG A 80 18.37 6.07 1.02
N LEU A 81 17.87 6.17 -0.22
CA LEU A 81 16.75 5.37 -0.74
C LEU A 81 17.13 4.61 -2.02
N ASP A 82 18.33 4.81 -2.50
CA ASP A 82 18.93 4.19 -3.68
C ASP A 82 19.94 3.10 -3.28
N HIS A 83 20.31 2.22 -4.24
CA HIS A 83 21.34 1.19 -4.06
C HIS A 83 21.14 0.33 -2.81
N LEU A 84 19.89 -0.02 -2.51
CA LEU A 84 19.50 -0.87 -1.38
C LEU A 84 19.01 -2.24 -1.88
N THR A 85 19.25 -3.27 -1.09
CA THR A 85 18.60 -4.58 -1.25
C THR A 85 17.43 -4.66 -0.27
N ILE A 86 16.20 -4.67 -0.81
CA ILE A 86 14.97 -4.59 -0.03
C ILE A 86 14.24 -5.93 -0.11
N GLY A 87 14.09 -6.61 1.04
CA GLY A 87 13.28 -7.80 1.19
C GLY A 87 11.86 -7.45 1.62
N PHE A 88 10.87 -7.97 0.91
CA PHE A 88 9.46 -7.95 1.33
C PHE A 88 9.06 -9.37 1.69
N CYS A 89 8.59 -9.60 2.93
CA CYS A 89 8.28 -10.92 3.43
C CYS A 89 6.86 -11.01 3.97
N GLY A 90 6.13 -12.08 3.60
CA GLY A 90 4.80 -12.43 4.08
C GLY A 90 3.73 -12.39 3.00
N ASP A 91 2.59 -11.73 3.28
CA ASP A 91 1.49 -11.60 2.31
C ASP A 91 1.78 -10.49 1.30
N LEU A 92 2.37 -10.85 0.17
CA LEU A 92 2.70 -9.91 -0.91
C LEU A 92 1.55 -9.74 -1.90
N LYS A 93 0.59 -10.68 -1.90
CA LYS A 93 -0.56 -10.68 -2.80
C LYS A 93 -1.59 -9.60 -2.45
N PHE A 94 -1.94 -9.51 -1.16
CA PHE A 94 -2.95 -8.58 -0.66
C PHE A 94 -2.35 -7.39 0.11
N GLY A 95 -1.02 -7.36 0.23
CA GLY A 95 -0.27 -6.34 0.94
C GLY A 95 -0.18 -5.02 0.18
N ARG A 96 -1.24 -4.19 0.19
CA ARG A 96 -1.24 -2.89 -0.49
C ARG A 96 -0.07 -1.97 -0.12
N THR A 97 0.44 -2.08 1.11
CA THR A 97 1.62 -1.32 1.56
C THR A 97 2.88 -1.81 0.85
N VAL A 98 2.99 -3.12 0.60
CA VAL A 98 4.06 -3.71 -0.22
C VAL A 98 3.99 -3.14 -1.64
N HIS A 99 2.81 -3.16 -2.26
CA HIS A 99 2.62 -2.67 -3.64
C HIS A 99 3.03 -1.20 -3.76
N SER A 100 2.51 -0.35 -2.87
CA SER A 100 2.81 1.08 -2.87
C SER A 100 4.28 1.39 -2.58
N LEU A 101 4.90 0.67 -1.63
CA LEU A 101 6.30 0.87 -1.29
C LEU A 101 7.23 0.36 -2.39
N THR A 102 6.89 -0.77 -3.04
CA THR A 102 7.62 -1.27 -4.22
C THR A 102 7.59 -0.24 -5.33
N ALA A 103 6.41 0.30 -5.67
CA ALA A 103 6.26 1.33 -6.69
C ALA A 103 7.06 2.61 -6.38
N ALA A 104 7.10 3.02 -5.11
CA ALA A 104 7.86 4.19 -4.69
C ALA A 104 9.37 3.96 -4.72
N LEU A 105 9.85 2.81 -4.20
CA LEU A 105 11.29 2.49 -4.16
C LEU A 105 11.85 2.14 -5.55
N SER A 106 11.01 1.68 -6.49
CA SER A 106 11.44 1.43 -7.86
C SER A 106 11.85 2.70 -8.62
N GLN A 107 11.45 3.88 -8.15
CA GLN A 107 11.86 5.16 -8.73
C GLN A 107 13.29 5.58 -8.36
N PHE A 108 13.94 4.88 -7.41
CA PHE A 108 15.31 5.16 -6.99
C PHE A 108 16.27 4.17 -7.66
N GLU A 109 17.40 4.69 -8.13
CA GLU A 109 18.38 3.92 -8.91
C GLU A 109 19.08 2.82 -8.10
N GLY A 110 19.39 1.71 -8.75
CA GLY A 110 20.25 0.65 -8.19
C GLY A 110 19.64 -0.18 -7.08
N ASN A 111 18.34 -0.05 -6.81
CA ASN A 111 17.64 -0.89 -5.86
C ASN A 111 17.48 -2.32 -6.37
N ARG A 112 17.53 -3.29 -5.45
CA ARG A 112 17.26 -4.70 -5.70
C ARG A 112 16.12 -5.16 -4.80
N PHE A 113 15.19 -5.92 -5.35
CA PHE A 113 14.02 -6.38 -4.62
C PHE A 113 14.04 -7.89 -4.43
N VAL A 114 13.80 -8.34 -3.21
CA VAL A 114 13.64 -9.76 -2.86
C VAL A 114 12.26 -9.96 -2.30
N PHE A 115 11.40 -10.67 -3.03
CA PHE A 115 10.04 -10.97 -2.64
C PHE A 115 9.98 -12.37 -2.03
N ILE A 116 9.72 -12.44 -0.72
CA ILE A 116 9.82 -13.66 0.09
C ILE A 116 8.41 -14.04 0.54
N SER A 117 7.83 -15.06 -0.07
CA SER A 117 6.46 -15.50 0.25
C SER A 117 6.18 -16.92 -0.23
N PRO A 118 5.21 -17.61 0.39
CA PRO A 118 4.63 -18.81 -0.19
C PRO A 118 4.09 -18.53 -1.59
N GLU A 119 3.98 -19.56 -2.43
CA GLU A 119 3.53 -19.43 -3.82
C GLU A 119 2.15 -18.78 -3.95
N ASP A 120 1.22 -19.12 -3.05
CA ASP A 120 -0.16 -18.60 -3.04
C ASP A 120 -0.24 -17.11 -2.69
N LEU A 121 0.81 -16.54 -2.07
CA LEU A 121 0.90 -15.15 -1.60
C LEU A 121 1.93 -14.31 -2.35
N ARG A 122 2.38 -14.75 -3.52
CA ARG A 122 3.34 -14.03 -4.38
C ARG A 122 2.84 -12.67 -4.82
N LEU A 123 3.78 -11.79 -5.09
CA LEU A 123 3.53 -10.45 -5.60
C LEU A 123 2.71 -10.50 -6.91
N PRO A 124 1.60 -9.75 -7.02
CA PRO A 124 0.77 -9.72 -8.22
C PRO A 124 1.57 -9.25 -9.44
N ARG A 125 1.24 -9.83 -10.60
CA ARG A 125 1.92 -9.51 -11.85
C ARG A 125 1.87 -8.02 -12.19
N TYR A 126 0.74 -7.36 -11.96
CA TYR A 126 0.59 -5.95 -12.30
C TYR A 126 1.60 -5.06 -11.57
N VAL A 127 1.95 -5.38 -10.31
CA VAL A 127 2.97 -4.60 -9.57
C VAL A 127 4.34 -4.74 -10.25
N LYS A 128 4.67 -5.93 -10.76
CA LYS A 128 5.92 -6.15 -11.50
C LYS A 128 5.93 -5.38 -12.81
N THR A 129 4.87 -5.50 -13.61
CA THR A 129 4.76 -4.87 -14.94
C THR A 129 4.58 -3.35 -14.90
N GLU A 130 3.99 -2.80 -13.85
CA GLU A 130 3.71 -1.36 -13.73
C GLU A 130 4.80 -0.60 -12.96
N SER A 131 5.57 -1.27 -12.10
CA SER A 131 6.54 -0.60 -11.24
C SER A 131 7.99 -1.03 -11.48
N LEU A 132 8.26 -2.33 -11.60
CA LEU A 132 9.64 -2.84 -11.67
C LEU A 132 10.19 -2.90 -13.10
N GLU A 133 9.39 -3.41 -14.04
CA GLU A 133 9.79 -3.55 -15.44
C GLU A 133 10.06 -2.19 -16.12
N PRO A 134 9.18 -1.14 -15.96
CA PRO A 134 9.44 0.15 -16.58
C PRO A 134 10.67 0.88 -16.03
N THR A 135 11.04 0.58 -14.79
CA THR A 135 12.21 1.16 -14.12
C THR A 135 13.46 0.28 -14.20
N HIS A 136 13.38 -0.85 -14.90
CA HIS A 136 14.46 -1.82 -15.07
C HIS A 136 15.07 -2.33 -13.76
N GLN A 137 14.24 -2.42 -12.70
CA GLN A 137 14.71 -2.87 -11.38
C GLN A 137 14.94 -4.39 -11.38
N VAL A 138 16.03 -4.79 -10.72
CA VAL A 138 16.35 -6.20 -10.51
C VAL A 138 15.51 -6.75 -9.38
N TYR A 139 14.82 -7.86 -9.61
CA TYR A 139 14.05 -8.53 -8.56
C TYR A 139 14.18 -10.06 -8.61
N LYS A 140 13.90 -10.69 -7.49
CA LYS A 140 13.88 -12.14 -7.30
C LYS A 140 12.71 -12.52 -6.42
N GLU A 141 12.11 -13.68 -6.67
CA GLU A 141 11.04 -14.28 -5.84
C GLU A 141 11.56 -15.58 -5.23
N THR A 142 11.32 -15.76 -3.92
CA THR A 142 11.74 -16.95 -3.14
C THR A 142 10.77 -17.17 -1.99
N ASP A 143 10.85 -18.33 -1.33
CA ASP A 143 10.19 -18.65 -0.08
C ASP A 143 11.19 -18.79 1.09
N ASP A 144 12.48 -18.70 0.81
CA ASP A 144 13.58 -18.89 1.76
C ASP A 144 14.07 -17.56 2.34
N LEU A 145 13.51 -17.17 3.49
CA LEU A 145 13.92 -15.96 4.22
C LEU A 145 15.32 -16.11 4.81
N GLU A 146 15.67 -17.30 5.32
CA GLU A 146 16.91 -17.48 6.08
C GLU A 146 18.14 -17.26 5.19
N THR A 147 18.09 -17.77 3.96
CA THR A 147 19.17 -17.60 2.98
C THR A 147 19.29 -16.14 2.52
N GLU A 148 18.19 -15.42 2.39
CA GLU A 148 18.19 -14.04 1.88
C GLU A 148 18.56 -13.01 2.95
N LEU A 149 18.19 -13.24 4.20
CA LEU A 149 18.29 -12.28 5.30
C LEU A 149 19.66 -11.60 5.46
N PRO A 150 20.80 -12.30 5.35
CA PRO A 150 22.12 -11.67 5.49
C PRO A 150 22.45 -10.66 4.39
N GLY A 151 21.80 -10.75 3.24
CA GLY A 151 22.01 -9.88 2.07
C GLY A 151 21.11 -8.66 2.01
N LEU A 152 20.17 -8.52 2.94
CA LEU A 152 19.18 -7.45 2.92
C LEU A 152 19.64 -6.21 3.67
N ASP A 153 19.48 -5.03 3.06
CA ASP A 153 19.60 -3.73 3.74
C ASP A 153 18.34 -3.40 4.55
N VAL A 154 17.19 -3.77 4.02
CA VAL A 154 15.86 -3.52 4.58
C VAL A 154 15.04 -4.80 4.49
N LEU A 155 14.41 -5.19 5.59
CA LEU A 155 13.40 -6.24 5.60
C LEU A 155 12.06 -5.62 5.99
N TYR A 156 11.08 -5.69 5.07
CA TYR A 156 9.70 -5.27 5.28
C TYR A 156 8.82 -6.49 5.52
N MET A 157 8.40 -6.69 6.77
CA MET A 157 7.56 -7.81 7.16
C MET A 157 6.09 -7.44 7.09
N THR A 158 5.28 -8.26 6.43
CA THR A 158 3.82 -8.14 6.47
C THR A 158 3.21 -9.28 7.27
N ARG A 159 2.07 -9.00 7.90
CA ARG A 159 1.27 -10.07 8.51
C ARG A 159 0.49 -10.83 7.43
N ILE A 160 0.27 -12.12 7.63
CA ILE A 160 -0.70 -12.89 6.88
C ILE A 160 -2.09 -12.51 7.41
N GLN A 161 -2.97 -11.99 6.53
CA GLN A 161 -4.28 -11.46 6.91
C GLN A 161 -5.32 -12.57 6.89
N GLN A 162 -5.67 -13.13 8.06
CA GLN A 162 -6.65 -14.21 8.20
C GLN A 162 -7.99 -13.87 7.52
N GLU A 163 -8.41 -12.62 7.61
CA GLU A 163 -9.65 -12.11 7.02
C GLU A 163 -9.72 -12.16 5.49
N ARG A 164 -8.63 -12.53 4.82
CA ARG A 164 -8.52 -12.65 3.36
C ARG A 164 -8.66 -14.08 2.84
N PHE A 165 -8.68 -15.08 3.73
CA PHE A 165 -8.78 -16.48 3.35
C PHE A 165 -10.22 -16.98 3.43
N PHE A 166 -10.60 -17.87 2.50
CA PHE A 166 -11.92 -18.45 2.47
C PHE A 166 -12.13 -19.53 3.55
N SER A 167 -11.03 -20.11 4.06
CA SER A 167 -11.08 -21.12 5.13
C SER A 167 -9.95 -20.89 6.16
N GLU A 168 -10.24 -21.29 7.41
CA GLU A 168 -9.25 -21.27 8.48
C GLU A 168 -8.10 -22.27 8.23
N GLU A 169 -8.40 -23.39 7.57
CA GLU A 169 -7.41 -24.41 7.19
C GLU A 169 -6.36 -23.86 6.23
N GLU A 170 -6.79 -23.10 5.23
CA GLU A 170 -5.89 -22.44 4.28
C GLU A 170 -4.97 -21.42 4.99
N TYR A 171 -5.54 -20.62 5.89
CA TYR A 171 -4.75 -19.68 6.70
C TYR A 171 -3.72 -20.39 7.59
N LEU A 172 -4.10 -21.48 8.28
CA LEU A 172 -3.21 -22.21 9.18
C LEU A 172 -2.06 -22.91 8.43
N ARG A 173 -2.28 -23.30 7.17
CA ARG A 173 -1.22 -23.87 6.33
C ARG A 173 -0.13 -22.86 5.95
N LEU A 174 -0.48 -21.57 5.85
CA LEU A 174 0.40 -20.50 5.38
C LEU A 174 0.97 -19.63 6.52
N LYS A 175 0.50 -19.85 7.74
CA LYS A 175 1.00 -19.17 8.94
C LYS A 175 2.29 -19.82 9.44
#